data_d15186f222515903f8931c1860d4d39f
#
_entry.id   d15186f222515903f8931c1860d4d39f
#
_cell.length_a   1.000
_cell.length_b   1.000
_cell.length_c   1.000
_cell.angle_alpha   90.00
_cell.angle_beta   90.00
_cell.angle_gamma   90.00
#
_symmetry.space_group_name_H-M   'P 1'
#
loop_
_entity.id
_entity.type
_entity.pdbx_description
1 polymer ?
#
loop_
_entity_poly.entity_id
_entity_poly.type
_entity_poly.pdbx_seq_one_letter_code
_entity_poly.pdbx_strand_id
1 'polypeptide(L)'
;MNQQVLNFFGQHYAPGRVCLVGSANPIYKLIREGQSKLTKDGNPSRYNHAFLMGSRRNDGRSDGSLYIFESDLHISVSEWQVKNGVMESRITKWCLDDLEYAAVLGLNLSQQESDALVQKALWYTYDENHIRYPVGELFGTLYAIVMGRLNKRNVFDIVDAVQCATFVRMCFQGIGHDIIMSSTDTTNTTPEEISQSPVFTFRQEWKKE
;
A
#
# COMPACT_ATOMS: atom_id res chain seq x y z
N MET A 1 10.34 -15.77 -6.52
CA MET A 1 10.66 -14.48 -5.85
C MET A 1 11.55 -13.67 -6.77
N ASN A 2 11.15 -12.47 -7.16
CA ASN A 2 11.88 -11.62 -8.08
C ASN A 2 13.03 -10.89 -7.35
N GLN A 3 14.27 -11.31 -7.63
CA GLN A 3 15.47 -10.77 -6.99
C GLN A 3 15.76 -9.32 -7.39
N GLN A 4 15.40 -8.90 -8.60
CA GLN A 4 15.59 -7.51 -9.05
C GLN A 4 14.72 -6.55 -8.22
N VAL A 5 13.47 -6.93 -7.95
CA VAL A 5 12.56 -6.16 -7.10
C VAL A 5 13.06 -6.10 -5.66
N LEU A 6 13.53 -7.24 -5.12
CA LEU A 6 14.10 -7.27 -3.77
C LEU A 6 15.34 -6.37 -3.66
N ASN A 7 16.22 -6.39 -4.65
CA ASN A 7 17.39 -5.53 -4.69
C ASN A 7 17.00 -4.05 -4.77
N PHE A 8 16.01 -3.72 -5.61
CA PHE A 8 15.48 -2.35 -5.72
C PHE A 8 14.97 -1.84 -4.37
N PHE A 9 14.11 -2.62 -3.70
CA PHE A 9 13.63 -2.23 -2.38
C PHE A 9 14.76 -2.15 -1.36
N GLY A 10 15.69 -3.12 -1.36
CA GLY A 10 16.82 -3.14 -0.42
C GLY A 10 17.74 -1.93 -0.53
N GLN A 11 17.99 -1.45 -1.76
CA GLN A 11 18.81 -0.26 -2.03
C GLN A 11 18.13 1.02 -1.54
N HIS A 12 16.80 1.06 -1.59
CA HIS A 12 16.02 2.25 -1.26
C HIS A 12 15.27 2.11 0.07
N TYR A 13 15.63 1.13 0.89
CA TYR A 13 14.96 0.88 2.16
C TYR A 13 15.40 1.87 3.24
N ALA A 14 14.43 2.62 3.75
CA ALA A 14 14.59 3.41 4.98
C ALA A 14 13.25 3.45 5.74
N PRO A 15 13.27 3.42 7.09
CA PRO A 15 12.06 3.55 7.89
C PRO A 15 11.26 4.79 7.53
N GLY A 16 9.93 4.66 7.43
CA GLY A 16 9.03 5.76 7.08
C GLY A 16 8.94 6.10 5.59
N ARG A 17 9.66 5.41 4.71
CA ARG A 17 9.43 5.55 3.26
C ARG A 17 8.15 4.83 2.84
N VAL A 18 7.44 5.44 1.90
CA VAL A 18 6.24 4.87 1.28
C VAL A 18 6.64 4.08 0.05
N CYS A 19 6.07 2.90 -0.09
CA CYS A 19 6.18 2.11 -1.32
C CYS A 19 4.84 2.04 -2.03
N LEU A 20 4.90 2.12 -3.35
CA LEU A 20 3.78 1.85 -4.24
C LEU A 20 4.15 0.67 -5.12
N VAL A 21 3.20 -0.23 -5.34
CA VAL A 21 3.39 -1.40 -6.21
C VAL A 21 2.23 -1.58 -7.18
N GLY A 22 2.54 -2.11 -8.36
CA GLY A 22 1.57 -2.44 -9.39
C GLY A 22 1.84 -3.82 -9.98
N SER A 23 0.89 -4.74 -9.81
CA SER A 23 0.98 -6.11 -10.29
C SER A 23 0.14 -6.32 -11.56
N ALA A 24 0.53 -7.31 -12.37
CA ALA A 24 -0.19 -7.80 -13.53
C ALA A 24 -1.37 -8.73 -13.17
N ASN A 25 -1.53 -9.11 -11.90
CA ASN A 25 -2.65 -9.91 -11.46
C ASN A 25 -4.00 -9.29 -11.88
N PRO A 26 -4.95 -10.06 -12.41
CA PRO A 26 -6.22 -9.53 -12.91
C PRO A 26 -7.00 -8.67 -11.92
N ILE A 27 -7.05 -9.05 -10.64
CA ILE A 27 -7.73 -8.27 -9.59
C ILE A 27 -7.04 -6.91 -9.42
N TYR A 28 -5.72 -6.89 -9.36
CA TYR A 28 -4.95 -5.66 -9.22
C TYR A 28 -5.01 -4.77 -10.47
N LYS A 29 -5.15 -5.37 -11.67
CA LYS A 29 -5.42 -4.60 -12.90
C LYS A 29 -6.74 -3.85 -12.83
N LEU A 30 -7.81 -4.48 -12.32
CA LEU A 30 -9.11 -3.81 -12.13
C LEU A 30 -9.01 -2.61 -11.17
N ILE A 31 -8.23 -2.74 -10.09
CA ILE A 31 -7.96 -1.63 -9.18
C ILE A 31 -7.25 -0.48 -9.91
N ARG A 32 -6.25 -0.79 -10.71
CA ARG A 32 -5.51 0.20 -11.52
C ARG A 32 -6.40 0.89 -12.55
N GLU A 33 -7.27 0.13 -13.22
CA GLU A 33 -8.26 0.67 -14.16
C GLU A 33 -9.28 1.59 -13.46
N GLY A 34 -9.72 1.22 -12.26
CA GLY A 34 -10.62 2.05 -11.45
C GLY A 34 -10.05 3.43 -11.13
N GLN A 35 -8.73 3.55 -11.01
CA GLN A 35 -8.03 4.81 -10.75
C GLN A 35 -7.75 5.66 -12.02
N SER A 36 -8.12 5.22 -13.21
CA SER A 36 -7.83 5.92 -14.48
C SER A 36 -8.32 7.36 -14.54
N LYS A 37 -9.39 7.68 -13.80
CA LYS A 37 -9.92 9.05 -13.72
C LYS A 37 -9.03 10.01 -12.90
N LEU A 38 -8.12 9.47 -12.10
CA LEU A 38 -7.18 10.24 -11.29
C LEU A 38 -5.84 10.44 -11.99
N THR A 39 -5.54 9.63 -13.01
CA THR A 39 -4.33 9.78 -13.80
C THR A 39 -4.43 10.97 -14.75
N LYS A 40 -3.30 11.65 -15.01
CA LYS A 40 -3.27 12.83 -15.88
C LYS A 40 -3.58 12.53 -17.35
N ASP A 41 -3.35 11.31 -17.77
CA ASP A 41 -3.51 10.84 -19.16
C ASP A 41 -4.74 9.96 -19.38
N GLY A 42 -5.53 9.71 -18.32
CA GLY A 42 -6.70 8.84 -18.36
C GLY A 42 -6.40 7.34 -18.50
N ASN A 43 -5.12 6.95 -18.51
CA ASN A 43 -4.72 5.55 -18.54
C ASN A 43 -4.90 4.90 -17.16
N PRO A 44 -4.93 3.55 -17.08
CA PRO A 44 -4.90 2.87 -15.79
C PRO A 44 -3.71 3.29 -14.94
N SER A 45 -3.92 3.45 -13.62
CA SER A 45 -2.84 3.74 -12.69
C SER A 45 -1.72 2.69 -12.80
N ARG A 46 -0.48 3.11 -12.56
CA ARG A 46 0.64 2.17 -12.44
C ARG A 46 0.55 1.35 -11.15
N TYR A 47 -0.13 1.87 -10.13
CA TYR A 47 -0.09 1.33 -8.78
C TYR A 47 -1.46 0.86 -8.31
N ASN A 48 -1.50 -0.27 -7.62
CA ASN A 48 -2.70 -0.84 -7.02
C ASN A 48 -2.61 -0.95 -5.49
N HIS A 49 -1.42 -0.82 -4.92
CA HIS A 49 -1.21 -0.97 -3.49
C HIS A 49 -0.15 -0.01 -2.96
N ALA A 50 -0.28 0.36 -1.68
CA ALA A 50 0.66 1.23 -0.96
C ALA A 50 1.00 0.61 0.40
N PHE A 51 2.25 0.77 0.84
CA PHE A 51 2.69 0.35 2.16
C PHE A 51 3.82 1.23 2.70
N LEU A 52 4.06 1.15 4.00
CA LEU A 52 5.09 1.90 4.69
C LEU A 52 6.27 0.98 5.02
N MET A 53 7.50 1.42 4.75
CA MET A 53 8.70 0.73 5.20
C MET A 53 8.86 0.86 6.71
N GLY A 54 9.00 -0.28 7.37
CA GLY A 54 9.25 -0.39 8.81
C GLY A 54 10.74 -0.31 9.15
N SER A 55 11.12 -0.91 10.27
CA SER A 55 12.51 -1.03 10.68
C SER A 55 13.12 -2.33 10.16
N ARG A 56 14.42 -2.30 9.86
CA ARG A 56 15.18 -3.53 9.61
C ARG A 56 15.29 -4.31 10.93
N ARG A 57 15.20 -5.62 10.81
CA ARG A 57 15.42 -6.52 11.96
C ARG A 57 16.53 -7.50 11.63
N ASN A 58 17.34 -7.83 12.62
CA ASN A 58 18.36 -8.86 12.47
C ASN A 58 17.76 -10.21 12.89
N ASP A 59 17.01 -10.84 12.00
CA ASP A 59 16.39 -12.15 12.23
C ASP A 59 17.13 -13.29 11.49
N GLY A 60 18.33 -13.00 10.96
CA GLY A 60 19.20 -13.97 10.31
C GLY A 60 18.72 -14.47 8.94
N ARG A 61 17.70 -13.84 8.33
CA ARG A 61 17.15 -14.25 7.05
C ARG A 61 17.85 -13.55 5.87
N SER A 62 17.88 -14.26 4.73
CA SER A 62 18.61 -13.83 3.52
C SER A 62 18.00 -12.63 2.79
N ASP A 63 16.77 -12.23 3.10
CA ASP A 63 16.10 -11.08 2.49
C ASP A 63 16.46 -9.73 3.15
N GLY A 64 17.49 -9.72 4.02
CA GLY A 64 17.92 -8.53 4.74
C GLY A 64 16.95 -8.07 5.82
N SER A 65 15.95 -8.91 6.16
CA SER A 65 15.01 -8.67 7.25
C SER A 65 14.24 -7.36 7.10
N LEU A 66 13.76 -7.10 5.88
CA LEU A 66 13.03 -5.88 5.52
C LEU A 66 11.55 -6.04 5.84
N TYR A 67 11.06 -5.30 6.83
CA TYR A 67 9.67 -5.32 7.27
C TYR A 67 8.90 -4.10 6.80
N ILE A 68 7.62 -4.29 6.52
CA ILE A 68 6.69 -3.26 6.06
C ILE A 68 5.42 -3.27 6.90
N PHE A 69 4.72 -2.14 6.92
CA PHE A 69 3.37 -2.02 7.46
C PHE A 69 2.41 -1.73 6.32
N GLU A 70 1.36 -2.50 6.26
CA GLU A 70 0.35 -2.40 5.20
C GLU A 70 -1.04 -2.67 5.73
N SER A 71 -2.05 -2.16 5.06
CA SER A 71 -3.42 -2.62 5.21
C SER A 71 -3.76 -3.47 4.00
N ASP A 72 -4.04 -4.75 4.21
CA ASP A 72 -4.28 -5.72 3.14
C ASP A 72 -5.28 -6.79 3.57
N LEU A 73 -5.88 -7.44 2.58
CA LEU A 73 -6.66 -8.65 2.74
C LEU A 73 -5.82 -9.85 2.31
N HIS A 74 -5.38 -10.64 3.26
CA HIS A 74 -4.67 -11.87 2.99
C HIS A 74 -5.55 -13.08 3.27
N ILE A 75 -5.86 -13.84 2.21
CA ILE A 75 -6.60 -15.11 2.31
C ILE A 75 -5.59 -16.26 2.10
N SER A 76 -5.29 -16.98 3.16
CA SER A 76 -4.49 -18.21 3.09
C SER A 76 -5.41 -19.42 3.07
N VAL A 77 -5.58 -20.04 1.91
CA VAL A 77 -6.40 -21.26 1.78
C VAL A 77 -5.73 -22.45 2.48
N SER A 78 -4.38 -22.50 2.48
CA SER A 78 -3.61 -23.57 3.11
C SER A 78 -3.67 -23.55 4.63
N GLU A 79 -3.83 -22.36 5.22
CA GLU A 79 -3.86 -22.17 6.67
C GLU A 79 -5.27 -21.91 7.21
N TRP A 80 -6.28 -21.88 6.34
CA TRP A 80 -7.66 -21.50 6.68
C TRP A 80 -7.75 -20.19 7.47
N GLN A 81 -6.85 -19.24 7.14
CA GLN A 81 -6.77 -17.94 7.79
C GLN A 81 -7.11 -16.83 6.81
N VAL A 82 -7.97 -15.94 7.28
CA VAL A 82 -8.21 -14.63 6.64
C VAL A 82 -7.65 -13.57 7.58
N LYS A 83 -6.57 -12.92 7.13
CA LYS A 83 -6.04 -11.74 7.80
C LYS A 83 -6.52 -10.52 7.03
N ASN A 84 -7.24 -9.66 7.69
CA ASN A 84 -7.78 -8.44 7.11
C ASN A 84 -7.46 -7.25 8.00
N GLY A 85 -6.96 -6.20 7.40
CA GLY A 85 -6.63 -4.95 8.08
C GLY A 85 -5.13 -4.65 8.11
N VAL A 86 -4.75 -3.83 9.08
CA VAL A 86 -3.36 -3.41 9.23
C VAL A 86 -2.50 -4.55 9.78
N MET A 87 -1.39 -4.80 9.12
CA MET A 87 -0.46 -5.87 9.48
C MET A 87 0.99 -5.49 9.21
N GLU A 88 1.88 -6.13 9.95
CA GLU A 88 3.30 -6.14 9.62
C GLU A 88 3.60 -7.35 8.75
N SER A 89 4.27 -7.12 7.63
CA SER A 89 4.65 -8.14 6.66
C SER A 89 6.11 -8.02 6.29
N ARG A 90 6.65 -9.04 5.61
CA ARG A 90 7.97 -8.93 5.00
C ARG A 90 7.83 -8.35 3.59
N ILE A 91 8.77 -7.53 3.18
CA ILE A 91 8.76 -6.91 1.84
C ILE A 91 8.79 -7.95 0.71
N THR A 92 9.32 -9.14 0.98
CA THR A 92 9.34 -10.27 0.03
C THR A 92 7.97 -10.70 -0.45
N LYS A 93 6.90 -10.38 0.31
CA LYS A 93 5.51 -10.56 -0.12
C LYS A 93 5.23 -9.88 -1.46
N TRP A 94 5.88 -8.74 -1.72
CA TRP A 94 5.71 -7.95 -2.94
C TRP A 94 6.82 -8.16 -3.98
N CYS A 95 7.80 -9.04 -3.71
CA CYS A 95 8.83 -9.40 -4.67
C CYS A 95 8.35 -10.55 -5.60
N LEU A 96 7.23 -10.30 -6.29
CA LEU A 96 6.55 -11.26 -7.15
C LEU A 96 7.01 -11.13 -8.60
N ASP A 97 6.91 -12.24 -9.36
CA ASP A 97 7.30 -12.25 -10.77
C ASP A 97 6.28 -11.54 -11.68
N ASP A 98 5.05 -11.35 -11.20
CA ASP A 98 3.98 -10.58 -11.85
C ASP A 98 3.96 -9.09 -11.48
N LEU A 99 4.90 -8.62 -10.67
CA LEU A 99 5.04 -7.19 -10.39
C LEU A 99 5.53 -6.47 -11.65
N GLU A 100 4.82 -5.40 -12.04
CA GLU A 100 5.14 -4.58 -13.22
C GLU A 100 5.77 -3.25 -12.85
N TYR A 101 5.36 -2.68 -11.71
CA TYR A 101 5.79 -1.35 -11.26
C TYR A 101 6.06 -1.36 -9.76
N ALA A 102 7.10 -0.65 -9.36
CA ALA A 102 7.33 -0.30 -7.97
C ALA A 102 7.86 1.14 -7.86
N ALA A 103 7.50 1.82 -6.79
CA ALA A 103 8.10 3.12 -6.45
C ALA A 103 8.39 3.19 -4.96
N VAL A 104 9.47 3.89 -4.62
CA VAL A 104 9.82 4.25 -3.24
C VAL A 104 9.82 5.77 -3.15
N LEU A 105 9.00 6.29 -2.24
CA LEU A 105 8.78 7.72 -2.01
C LEU A 105 9.23 8.07 -0.60
N GLY A 106 9.78 9.26 -0.41
CA GLY A 106 10.20 9.71 0.91
C GLY A 106 10.00 11.22 1.09
N LEU A 107 9.62 11.61 2.30
CA LEU A 107 9.71 12.98 2.77
C LEU A 107 11.09 13.20 3.41
N ASN A 108 11.49 14.46 3.52
CA ASN A 108 12.66 14.83 4.29
C ASN A 108 12.32 14.89 5.78
N LEU A 109 12.09 13.73 6.39
CA LEU A 109 11.79 13.59 7.81
C LEU A 109 13.07 13.59 8.62
N SER A 110 13.04 14.22 9.78
CA SER A 110 14.05 13.99 10.81
C SER A 110 14.00 12.54 11.33
N GLN A 111 15.07 12.08 11.97
CA GLN A 111 15.08 10.76 12.58
C GLN A 111 13.93 10.58 13.59
N GLN A 112 13.67 11.61 14.40
CA GLN A 112 12.58 11.59 15.37
C GLN A 112 11.20 11.45 14.72
N GLU A 113 10.93 12.15 13.62
CA GLU A 113 9.68 12.02 12.85
C GLU A 113 9.56 10.65 12.20
N SER A 114 10.65 10.13 11.63
CA SER A 114 10.68 8.78 11.05
C SER A 114 10.38 7.71 12.08
N ASP A 115 10.98 7.82 13.27
CA ASP A 115 10.72 6.90 14.39
C ASP A 115 9.27 7.02 14.88
N ALA A 116 8.74 8.24 15.00
CA ALA A 116 7.34 8.49 15.36
C ALA A 116 6.37 7.90 14.35
N LEU A 117 6.69 7.99 13.05
CA LEU A 117 5.89 7.41 11.96
C LEU A 117 5.83 5.88 12.05
N VAL A 118 6.99 5.24 12.29
CA VAL A 118 7.06 3.78 12.50
C VAL A 118 6.31 3.37 13.77
N GLN A 119 6.43 4.12 14.86
CA GLN A 119 5.67 3.89 16.08
C GLN A 119 4.17 4.01 15.86
N LYS A 120 3.74 4.98 15.06
CA LYS A 120 2.32 5.13 14.71
C LYS A 120 1.80 3.93 13.88
N ALA A 121 2.59 3.43 12.94
CA ALA A 121 2.25 2.23 12.18
C ALA A 121 2.17 0.99 13.08
N LEU A 122 3.12 0.83 14.00
CA LEU A 122 3.09 -0.24 15.01
C LEU A 122 1.85 -0.16 15.89
N TRP A 123 1.48 1.04 16.33
CA TRP A 123 0.28 1.24 17.13
C TRP A 123 -0.99 0.79 16.38
N TYR A 124 -1.15 1.15 15.11
CA TYR A 124 -2.27 0.68 14.29
C TYR A 124 -2.25 -0.84 14.07
N THR A 125 -1.07 -1.46 14.07
CA THR A 125 -0.93 -2.90 13.81
C THR A 125 -1.30 -3.76 15.03
N TYR A 126 -0.92 -3.31 16.24
CA TYR A 126 -0.95 -4.14 17.44
C TYR A 126 -1.94 -3.70 18.52
N ASP A 127 -2.56 -2.54 18.39
CA ASP A 127 -3.61 -2.12 19.31
C ASP A 127 -4.92 -2.84 18.94
N GLU A 128 -5.40 -3.72 19.81
CA GLU A 128 -6.57 -4.58 19.59
C GLU A 128 -7.87 -3.81 19.32
N ASN A 129 -7.93 -2.54 19.67
CA ASN A 129 -9.11 -1.69 19.46
C ASN A 129 -9.13 -1.04 18.07
N HIS A 130 -8.10 -1.21 17.25
CA HIS A 130 -7.94 -0.47 16.02
C HIS A 130 -8.14 -1.31 14.76
N ILE A 131 -9.12 -0.88 13.99
CA ILE A 131 -9.37 -1.14 12.57
C ILE A 131 -9.57 -2.62 12.24
N ARG A 132 -10.65 -3.20 12.78
CA ARG A 132 -11.29 -4.35 12.12
C ARG A 132 -12.22 -3.81 11.05
N TYR A 133 -11.85 -4.00 9.79
CA TYR A 133 -12.77 -3.70 8.70
C TYR A 133 -13.88 -4.75 8.62
N PRO A 134 -15.13 -4.37 8.33
CA PRO A 134 -16.22 -5.31 8.20
C PRO A 134 -16.00 -6.23 6.98
N VAL A 135 -15.54 -7.45 7.25
CA VAL A 135 -15.24 -8.49 6.24
C VAL A 135 -16.45 -8.76 5.31
N GLY A 136 -17.66 -8.58 5.82
CA GLY A 136 -18.90 -8.77 5.04
C GLY A 136 -19.08 -7.80 3.88
N GLU A 137 -18.68 -6.54 4.06
CA GLU A 137 -18.74 -5.51 3.00
C GLU A 137 -17.71 -5.78 1.91
N LEU A 138 -16.55 -6.31 2.28
CA LEU A 138 -15.48 -6.71 1.38
C LEU A 138 -15.94 -7.81 0.41
N PHE A 139 -16.55 -8.87 0.93
CA PHE A 139 -17.08 -9.96 0.09
C PHE A 139 -18.24 -9.50 -0.78
N GLY A 140 -19.09 -8.59 -0.31
CA GLY A 140 -20.17 -8.00 -1.10
C GLY A 140 -19.65 -7.21 -2.29
N THR A 141 -18.62 -6.42 -2.08
CA THR A 141 -18.02 -5.59 -3.13
C THR A 141 -17.24 -6.45 -4.15
N LEU A 142 -16.44 -7.40 -3.68
CA LEU A 142 -15.72 -8.32 -4.57
C LEU A 142 -16.70 -9.17 -5.42
N TYR A 143 -17.79 -9.64 -4.83
CA TYR A 143 -18.86 -10.36 -5.52
C TYR A 143 -19.54 -9.47 -6.58
N ALA A 144 -19.82 -8.20 -6.26
CA ALA A 144 -20.43 -7.26 -7.19
C ALA A 144 -19.50 -6.96 -8.39
N ILE A 145 -18.18 -6.89 -8.15
CA ILE A 145 -17.16 -6.72 -9.20
C ILE A 145 -17.17 -7.95 -10.13
N VAL A 146 -17.05 -9.15 -9.56
CA VAL A 146 -16.97 -10.41 -10.32
C VAL A 146 -18.25 -10.65 -11.13
N MET A 147 -19.40 -10.25 -10.60
CA MET A 147 -20.71 -10.44 -11.28
C MET A 147 -21.08 -9.29 -12.24
N GLY A 148 -20.18 -8.31 -12.45
CA GLY A 148 -20.43 -7.18 -13.36
C GLY A 148 -21.59 -6.26 -12.92
N ARG A 149 -22.01 -6.34 -11.67
CA ARG A 149 -23.16 -5.60 -11.10
C ARG A 149 -22.78 -4.26 -10.48
N LEU A 150 -21.55 -3.79 -10.67
CA LEU A 150 -21.15 -2.48 -10.20
C LEU A 150 -21.91 -1.40 -10.98
N ASN A 151 -22.88 -0.81 -10.29
CA ASN A 151 -23.49 0.43 -10.76
C ASN A 151 -22.37 1.50 -10.82
N LYS A 152 -22.28 2.24 -11.92
CA LYS A 152 -21.20 3.16 -12.29
C LYS A 152 -20.86 4.27 -11.26
N ARG A 153 -21.42 4.25 -10.06
CA ARG A 153 -21.28 5.32 -9.06
C ARG A 153 -20.11 5.15 -8.09
N ASN A 154 -19.60 3.94 -7.84
CA ASN A 154 -18.60 3.72 -6.81
C ASN A 154 -17.54 2.69 -7.21
N VAL A 155 -16.89 2.89 -8.36
CA VAL A 155 -15.71 2.07 -8.73
C VAL A 155 -14.55 2.31 -7.74
N PHE A 156 -14.60 3.37 -6.96
CA PHE A 156 -13.59 3.73 -5.96
C PHE A 156 -13.81 3.09 -4.58
N ASP A 157 -14.97 2.47 -4.33
CA ASP A 157 -15.19 1.59 -3.18
C ASP A 157 -14.56 0.20 -3.38
N ILE A 158 -13.54 0.08 -4.22
CA ILE A 158 -12.70 -1.11 -4.30
C ILE A 158 -11.82 -1.10 -3.06
N VAL A 159 -12.30 -1.80 -2.07
CA VAL A 159 -11.99 -1.73 -0.65
C VAL A 159 -10.50 -1.82 -0.34
N ASP A 160 -9.72 -2.60 -1.09
CA ASP A 160 -8.31 -2.84 -0.75
C ASP A 160 -7.38 -1.69 -1.14
N ALA A 161 -7.59 -1.03 -2.29
CA ALA A 161 -6.72 0.06 -2.72
C ALA A 161 -6.91 1.32 -1.86
N VAL A 162 -8.14 1.61 -1.48
CA VAL A 162 -8.48 2.73 -0.61
C VAL A 162 -7.93 2.50 0.80
N GLN A 163 -8.04 1.29 1.32
CA GLN A 163 -7.59 0.96 2.68
C GLN A 163 -6.07 1.03 2.83
N CYS A 164 -5.29 0.54 1.89
CA CYS A 164 -3.83 0.56 1.99
C CYS A 164 -3.27 1.99 1.93
N ALA A 165 -3.73 2.80 1.00
CA ALA A 165 -3.32 4.19 0.87
C ALA A 165 -3.84 5.07 2.02
N THR A 166 -5.08 4.83 2.46
CA THR A 166 -5.67 5.45 3.65
C THR A 166 -4.81 5.19 4.89
N PHE A 167 -4.41 3.94 5.11
CA PHE A 167 -3.55 3.58 6.24
C PHE A 167 -2.23 4.37 6.22
N VAL A 168 -1.57 4.42 5.06
CA VAL A 168 -0.32 5.19 4.91
C VAL A 168 -0.56 6.65 5.25
N ARG A 169 -1.60 7.29 4.69
CA ARG A 169 -1.93 8.70 4.97
C ARG A 169 -2.23 8.95 6.44
N MET A 170 -2.99 8.05 7.09
CA MET A 170 -3.30 8.15 8.52
C MET A 170 -2.03 8.09 9.39
N CYS A 171 -1.03 7.27 9.03
CA CYS A 171 0.23 7.25 9.74
C CYS A 171 0.93 8.61 9.69
N PHE A 172 0.99 9.24 8.52
CA PHE A 172 1.58 10.57 8.36
C PHE A 172 0.78 11.65 9.09
N GLN A 173 -0.54 11.65 8.99
CA GLN A 173 -1.39 12.58 9.74
C GLN A 173 -1.19 12.45 11.25
N GLY A 174 -0.95 11.22 11.73
CA GLY A 174 -0.66 10.94 13.14
C GLY A 174 0.63 11.57 13.68
N ILE A 175 1.52 12.04 12.80
CA ILE A 175 2.74 12.78 13.13
C ILE A 175 2.72 14.23 12.64
N GLY A 176 1.54 14.74 12.25
CA GLY A 176 1.35 16.14 11.83
C GLY A 176 1.66 16.44 10.37
N HIS A 177 1.90 15.43 9.53
CA HIS A 177 2.10 15.59 8.09
C HIS A 177 0.88 15.10 7.31
N ASP A 178 0.43 15.82 6.28
CA ASP A 178 -0.49 15.27 5.30
C ASP A 178 0.24 15.09 3.96
N ILE A 179 0.21 13.88 3.44
CA ILE A 179 0.86 13.53 2.19
C ILE A 179 -0.04 13.76 0.97
N ILE A 180 -1.26 14.20 1.16
CA ILE A 180 -2.22 14.53 0.10
C ILE A 180 -2.63 16.00 0.26
N MET A 181 -2.38 16.79 -0.77
CA MET A 181 -2.69 18.22 -0.77
C MET A 181 -4.09 18.56 -1.28
N SER A 182 -4.82 17.56 -1.77
CA SER A 182 -6.21 17.75 -2.21
C SER A 182 -7.16 17.73 -1.02
N SER A 183 -8.40 18.25 -1.22
CA SER A 183 -9.47 18.15 -0.24
C SER A 183 -10.09 16.77 -0.13
N THR A 184 -9.44 15.74 -0.67
CA THR A 184 -9.90 14.34 -0.60
C THR A 184 -9.97 13.89 0.84
N ASP A 185 -11.11 13.33 1.23
CA ASP A 185 -11.28 12.70 2.53
C ASP A 185 -10.20 11.62 2.71
N THR A 186 -9.66 11.51 3.93
CA THR A 186 -8.59 10.53 4.23
C THR A 186 -9.02 9.10 3.87
N THR A 187 -10.30 8.77 4.09
CA THR A 187 -10.86 7.44 3.79
C THR A 187 -10.88 7.09 2.31
N ASN A 188 -10.78 8.09 1.43
CA ASN A 188 -10.81 7.93 -0.02
C ASN A 188 -9.43 8.09 -0.68
N THR A 189 -8.35 8.03 0.09
CA THR A 189 -6.99 8.13 -0.43
C THR A 189 -6.64 6.91 -1.30
N THR A 190 -6.06 7.16 -2.47
CA THR A 190 -5.68 6.11 -3.43
C THR A 190 -4.16 6.05 -3.64
N PRO A 191 -3.61 4.91 -4.08
CA PRO A 191 -2.19 4.81 -4.47
C PRO A 191 -1.80 5.82 -5.56
N GLU A 192 -2.71 6.13 -6.50
CA GLU A 192 -2.45 7.12 -7.55
C GLU A 192 -2.29 8.54 -6.97
N GLU A 193 -3.14 8.95 -6.04
CA GLU A 193 -3.00 10.26 -5.38
C GLU A 193 -1.68 10.37 -4.62
N ILE A 194 -1.28 9.31 -3.91
CA ILE A 194 0.04 9.26 -3.27
C ILE A 194 1.15 9.38 -4.31
N SER A 195 1.02 8.70 -5.45
CA SER A 195 2.02 8.75 -6.52
C SER A 195 2.20 10.15 -7.11
N GLN A 196 1.12 10.91 -7.18
CA GLN A 196 1.12 12.27 -7.75
C GLN A 196 1.45 13.36 -6.72
N SER A 197 1.55 13.00 -5.45
CA SER A 197 1.75 13.97 -4.38
C SER A 197 3.11 14.69 -4.51
N PRO A 198 3.12 16.05 -4.51
CA PRO A 198 4.33 16.84 -4.64
C PRO A 198 5.16 16.93 -3.34
N VAL A 199 4.62 16.45 -2.22
CA VAL A 199 5.32 16.54 -0.92
C VAL A 199 6.52 15.59 -0.82
N PHE A 200 6.56 14.54 -1.64
CA PHE A 200 7.66 13.60 -1.65
C PHE A 200 8.87 14.18 -2.39
N THR A 201 9.93 14.43 -1.65
CA THR A 201 11.20 14.97 -2.16
C THR A 201 12.17 13.90 -2.67
N PHE A 202 11.97 12.66 -2.22
CA PHE A 202 12.70 11.48 -2.71
C PHE A 202 11.73 10.61 -3.51
N ARG A 203 12.17 10.17 -4.71
CA ARG A 203 11.41 9.26 -5.58
C ARG A 203 12.37 8.37 -6.37
N GLN A 204 12.16 7.07 -6.29
CA GLN A 204 12.79 6.06 -7.13
C GLN A 204 11.73 5.14 -7.70
N GLU A 205 11.85 4.78 -8.96
CA GLU A 205 10.90 3.95 -9.67
C GLU A 205 11.59 2.76 -10.30
N TRP A 206 10.92 1.62 -10.28
CA TRP A 206 11.29 0.41 -10.98
C TRP A 206 10.13 -0.01 -11.89
N LYS A 207 10.48 -0.48 -13.08
CA LYS A 207 9.53 -1.03 -14.04
C LYS A 207 10.10 -2.35 -14.57
N LYS A 208 9.24 -3.34 -14.70
CA LYS A 208 9.59 -4.61 -15.35
C LYS A 208 9.91 -4.35 -16.83
N GLU A 209 11.03 -4.85 -17.28
CA GLU A 209 11.45 -4.83 -18.70
C GLU A 209 10.62 -5.80 -19.56
#